data_1261634eac578ab3f276dc10b16e5e02
#
_entry.id   1261634eac578ab3f276dc10b16e5e02
#
_cell.length_a   1.000
_cell.length_b   1.000
_cell.length_c   1.000
_cell.angle_alpha   90.00
_cell.angle_beta   90.00
_cell.angle_gamma   90.00
#
_symmetry.space_group_name_H-M   'P 1'
#
loop_
_entity.id
_entity.type
_entity.pdbx_description
1 polymer ?
#
loop_
_entity_poly.entity_id
_entity_poly.type
_entity_poly.pdbx_seq_one_letter_code
_entity_poly.pdbx_strand_id
1 'polypeptide(L)'
;MKSFAKLIFRLLCFLVLAAFVVSCFTQYIPPSKFSYVAIFSLAFPYLFLLMIIIIAVCFFINRRLAILFLVSLLLGYKNLSSTLAFNFSSEWNIQKKDSTLRLMTWNVEDFVNLLEGSEVRLKMLHLISQNNPDILCVQEFTNVEGGKWRVSVRKELDSLGYKYYFFSNDNVNTAANDVRITMRGAAIFSKLPFIDTCRFNIRKDINENAICASILFNNKPFTIYTAHLASFRLYMDTDNANKDIYKITYDRKRAVQYKLRETEQLHEKEVRIIRNFIAKSEYPLIYCGDINTTPCSYNYRFLKNDLQDAFLAKGSGIGTTFYKILPTLRIDVFLADPAFKINQCTVVQRQLSDHYPIVTDISWK
;
A
#
# COMPACT_ATOMS: atom_id res chain seq x y z
N MET A 1 2.76 -48.48 11.04
CA MET A 1 3.45 -47.22 10.68
C MET A 1 2.96 -46.58 9.37
N LYS A 2 2.93 -47.27 8.20
CA LYS A 2 2.49 -46.66 6.92
C LYS A 2 1.04 -46.13 6.96
N SER A 3 0.10 -46.76 7.67
CA SER A 3 -1.30 -46.30 7.76
C SER A 3 -1.44 -45.01 8.59
N PHE A 4 -0.71 -44.93 9.71
CA PHE A 4 -0.70 -43.75 10.59
C PHE A 4 -0.11 -42.54 9.93
N ALA A 5 1.01 -42.67 9.21
CA ALA A 5 1.60 -41.58 8.42
C ALA A 5 0.64 -41.07 7.34
N LYS A 6 -0.10 -41.95 6.66
CA LYS A 6 -1.13 -41.55 5.69
C LYS A 6 -2.28 -40.76 6.33
N LEU A 7 -2.69 -41.14 7.54
CA LEU A 7 -3.73 -40.43 8.27
C LEU A 7 -3.27 -39.02 8.63
N ILE A 8 -2.06 -38.87 9.23
CA ILE A 8 -1.48 -37.56 9.56
C ILE A 8 -1.38 -36.68 8.32
N PHE A 9 -0.84 -37.20 7.22
CA PHE A 9 -0.74 -36.47 5.96
C PHE A 9 -2.11 -35.94 5.50
N ARG A 10 -3.15 -36.78 5.52
CA ARG A 10 -4.51 -36.34 5.15
C ARG A 10 -5.03 -35.26 6.08
N LEU A 11 -4.86 -35.40 7.38
CA LEU A 11 -5.28 -34.38 8.37
C LEU A 11 -4.59 -33.05 8.12
N LEU A 12 -3.28 -33.04 7.86
CA LEU A 12 -2.53 -31.83 7.52
C LEU A 12 -3.04 -31.19 6.22
N CYS A 13 -3.29 -31.99 5.17
CA CYS A 13 -3.85 -31.49 3.92
C CYS A 13 -5.23 -30.82 4.13
N PHE A 14 -6.11 -31.43 4.92
CA PHE A 14 -7.42 -30.85 5.22
C PHE A 14 -7.32 -29.58 6.10
N LEU A 15 -6.35 -29.52 7.02
CA LEU A 15 -6.08 -28.29 7.79
C LEU A 15 -5.65 -27.14 6.87
N VAL A 16 -4.75 -27.40 5.91
CA VAL A 16 -4.33 -26.41 4.92
C VAL A 16 -5.51 -26.01 4.04
N LEU A 17 -6.33 -26.96 3.59
CA LEU A 17 -7.54 -26.66 2.82
C LEU A 17 -8.49 -25.76 3.60
N ALA A 18 -8.74 -26.03 4.88
CA ALA A 18 -9.60 -25.21 5.73
C ALA A 18 -9.05 -23.77 5.86
N ALA A 19 -7.74 -23.64 6.13
CA ALA A 19 -7.07 -22.33 6.20
C ALA A 19 -7.16 -21.59 4.85
N PHE A 20 -6.95 -22.29 3.74
CA PHE A 20 -7.08 -21.73 2.39
C PHE A 20 -8.50 -21.25 2.11
N VAL A 21 -9.52 -22.06 2.41
CA VAL A 21 -10.93 -21.69 2.23
C VAL A 21 -11.24 -20.42 3.04
N VAL A 22 -10.84 -20.35 4.31
CA VAL A 22 -11.01 -19.13 5.11
C VAL A 22 -10.32 -17.93 4.44
N SER A 23 -9.10 -18.13 3.94
CA SER A 23 -8.35 -17.04 3.27
C SER A 23 -9.00 -16.56 1.98
N CYS A 24 -9.77 -17.39 1.29
CA CYS A 24 -10.51 -17.00 0.08
C CYS A 24 -11.65 -16.01 0.35
N PHE A 25 -12.17 -15.97 1.58
CA PHE A 25 -13.29 -15.11 1.95
C PHE A 25 -12.90 -13.84 2.71
N THR A 26 -11.61 -13.60 2.94
CA THR A 26 -11.11 -12.44 3.69
C THR A 26 -11.57 -11.10 3.14
N GLN A 27 -11.72 -10.97 1.82
CA GLN A 27 -12.22 -9.75 1.19
C GLN A 27 -13.70 -9.43 1.51
N TYR A 28 -14.44 -10.38 2.06
CA TYR A 28 -15.89 -10.25 2.33
C TYR A 28 -16.21 -10.13 3.82
N ILE A 29 -15.25 -10.37 4.68
CA ILE A 29 -15.45 -10.40 6.13
C ILE A 29 -14.83 -9.14 6.75
N PRO A 30 -15.65 -8.20 7.26
CA PRO A 30 -15.13 -7.02 7.94
C PRO A 30 -14.28 -7.40 9.17
N PRO A 31 -13.13 -6.74 9.40
CA PRO A 31 -12.29 -6.97 10.59
C PRO A 31 -13.03 -6.77 11.92
N SER A 32 -14.03 -5.91 11.95
CA SER A 32 -14.91 -5.72 13.12
C SER A 32 -15.74 -6.95 13.49
N LYS A 33 -16.07 -7.82 12.51
CA LYS A 33 -16.81 -9.07 12.75
C LYS A 33 -15.89 -10.26 13.05
N PHE A 34 -14.73 -10.33 12.39
CA PHE A 34 -13.76 -11.39 12.59
C PHE A 34 -12.34 -10.84 12.49
N SER A 35 -11.78 -10.51 13.63
CA SER A 35 -10.53 -9.78 13.73
C SER A 35 -9.27 -10.56 13.31
N TYR A 36 -9.35 -11.88 13.15
CA TYR A 36 -8.23 -12.69 12.65
C TYR A 36 -8.15 -12.70 11.11
N VAL A 37 -9.08 -12.05 10.42
CA VAL A 37 -9.12 -11.98 8.95
C VAL A 37 -7.82 -11.45 8.34
N ALA A 38 -7.14 -10.52 9.03
CA ALA A 38 -5.86 -9.98 8.62
C ALA A 38 -4.78 -11.06 8.41
N ILE A 39 -4.69 -12.01 9.35
CA ILE A 39 -3.70 -13.10 9.28
C ILE A 39 -3.94 -13.96 8.04
N PHE A 40 -5.21 -14.29 7.76
CA PHE A 40 -5.57 -15.10 6.59
C PHE A 40 -5.39 -14.32 5.28
N SER A 41 -5.62 -13.02 5.26
CA SER A 41 -5.36 -12.19 4.07
C SER A 41 -3.86 -12.11 3.73
N LEU A 42 -3.01 -11.98 4.74
CA LEU A 42 -1.55 -12.04 4.59
C LEU A 42 -1.07 -13.44 4.16
N ALA A 43 -1.70 -14.50 4.67
CA ALA A 43 -1.32 -15.88 4.40
C ALA A 43 -1.78 -16.37 3.03
N PHE A 44 -2.74 -15.72 2.36
CA PHE A 44 -3.35 -16.20 1.11
C PHE A 44 -2.35 -16.59 0.02
N PRO A 45 -1.34 -15.77 -0.36
CA PRO A 45 -0.40 -16.15 -1.42
C PRO A 45 0.39 -17.42 -1.10
N TYR A 46 0.76 -17.59 0.15
CA TYR A 46 1.52 -18.76 0.63
C TYR A 46 0.63 -20.01 0.71
N LEU A 47 -0.61 -19.87 1.19
CA LEU A 47 -1.59 -20.95 1.21
C LEU A 47 -1.95 -21.40 -0.22
N PHE A 48 -2.08 -20.45 -1.16
CA PHE A 48 -2.33 -20.76 -2.57
C PHE A 48 -1.17 -21.57 -3.18
N LEU A 49 0.08 -21.16 -2.94
CA LEU A 49 1.25 -21.91 -3.38
C LEU A 49 1.33 -23.30 -2.72
N LEU A 50 1.06 -23.39 -1.43
CA LEU A 50 1.04 -24.66 -0.70
C LEU A 50 -0.05 -25.60 -1.22
N MET A 51 -1.22 -25.08 -1.59
CA MET A 51 -2.28 -25.86 -2.24
C MET A 51 -1.81 -26.46 -3.56
N ILE A 52 -1.09 -25.70 -4.40
CA ILE A 52 -0.50 -26.22 -5.66
C ILE A 52 0.46 -27.39 -5.36
N ILE A 53 1.34 -27.23 -4.37
CA ILE A 53 2.27 -28.29 -3.97
C ILE A 53 1.53 -29.54 -3.48
N ILE A 54 0.49 -29.38 -2.63
CA ILE A 54 -0.34 -30.48 -2.15
C ILE A 54 -1.05 -31.21 -3.31
N ILE A 55 -1.57 -30.47 -4.28
CA ILE A 55 -2.19 -31.04 -5.48
C ILE A 55 -1.20 -31.89 -6.25
N ALA A 56 0.01 -31.40 -6.49
CA ALA A 56 1.07 -32.14 -7.17
C ALA A 56 1.43 -33.46 -6.43
N VAL A 57 1.58 -33.40 -5.11
CA VAL A 57 1.85 -34.59 -4.28
C VAL A 57 0.65 -35.56 -4.28
N CYS A 58 -0.57 -35.06 -4.10
CA CYS A 58 -1.78 -35.86 -4.10
C CYS A 58 -2.05 -36.51 -5.47
N PHE A 59 -1.62 -35.92 -6.56
CA PHE A 59 -1.78 -36.51 -7.90
C PHE A 59 -1.14 -37.91 -8.00
N PHE A 60 0.00 -38.13 -7.34
CA PHE A 60 0.68 -39.41 -7.32
C PHE A 60 0.17 -40.36 -6.22
N ILE A 61 -0.39 -39.85 -5.11
CA ILE A 61 -0.81 -40.66 -3.97
C ILE A 61 -2.30 -41.00 -4.03
N ASN A 62 -3.14 -40.00 -4.35
CA ASN A 62 -4.60 -40.13 -4.35
C ASN A 62 -5.25 -39.09 -5.29
N ARG A 63 -5.55 -39.51 -6.50
CA ARG A 63 -6.11 -38.64 -7.55
C ARG A 63 -7.45 -37.99 -7.14
N ARG A 64 -8.28 -38.64 -6.31
CA ARG A 64 -9.56 -38.06 -5.84
C ARG A 64 -9.31 -36.85 -4.95
N LEU A 65 -8.31 -36.94 -4.06
CA LEU A 65 -7.90 -35.78 -3.24
C LEU A 65 -7.31 -34.67 -4.10
N ALA A 66 -6.46 -34.99 -5.08
CA ALA A 66 -5.91 -33.98 -5.98
C ALA A 66 -7.02 -33.20 -6.73
N ILE A 67 -8.06 -33.88 -7.21
CA ILE A 67 -9.21 -33.23 -7.86
C ILE A 67 -9.96 -32.34 -6.86
N LEU A 68 -10.22 -32.79 -5.64
CA LEU A 68 -10.89 -31.99 -4.62
C LEU A 68 -10.12 -30.69 -4.35
N PHE A 69 -8.80 -30.77 -4.15
CA PHE A 69 -7.95 -29.59 -3.90
C PHE A 69 -7.86 -28.69 -5.14
N LEU A 70 -7.79 -29.25 -6.35
CA LEU A 70 -7.78 -28.49 -7.60
C LEU A 70 -9.09 -27.69 -7.77
N VAL A 71 -10.24 -28.30 -7.53
CA VAL A 71 -11.53 -27.60 -7.57
C VAL A 71 -11.59 -26.51 -6.50
N SER A 72 -11.04 -26.76 -5.31
CA SER A 72 -11.00 -25.78 -4.24
C SER A 72 -10.17 -24.53 -4.58
N LEU A 73 -9.16 -24.62 -5.47
CA LEU A 73 -8.40 -23.47 -5.93
C LEU A 73 -9.27 -22.42 -6.64
N LEU A 74 -10.40 -22.82 -7.25
CA LEU A 74 -11.33 -21.90 -7.91
C LEU A 74 -11.92 -20.89 -6.92
N LEU A 75 -12.06 -21.25 -5.63
CA LEU A 75 -12.51 -20.33 -4.58
C LEU A 75 -11.55 -19.15 -4.41
N GLY A 76 -10.26 -19.38 -4.66
CA GLY A 76 -9.21 -18.35 -4.53
C GLY A 76 -9.12 -17.36 -5.71
N TYR A 77 -9.93 -17.54 -6.77
CA TYR A 77 -9.84 -16.73 -7.99
C TYR A 77 -9.88 -15.21 -7.72
N LYS A 78 -10.81 -14.76 -6.87
CA LYS A 78 -10.95 -13.32 -6.55
C LYS A 78 -9.72 -12.76 -5.83
N ASN A 79 -9.18 -13.49 -4.85
CA ASN A 79 -7.98 -13.07 -4.13
C ASN A 79 -6.75 -13.14 -5.04
N LEU A 80 -6.65 -14.15 -5.88
CA LEU A 80 -5.56 -14.27 -6.86
C LEU A 80 -5.59 -13.10 -7.85
N SER A 81 -6.75 -12.78 -8.43
CA SER A 81 -6.91 -11.67 -9.36
C SER A 81 -6.72 -10.29 -8.75
N SER A 82 -6.86 -10.16 -7.41
CA SER A 82 -6.54 -8.92 -6.69
C SER A 82 -5.05 -8.82 -6.36
N THR A 83 -4.33 -9.94 -6.28
CA THR A 83 -2.92 -9.98 -5.85
C THR A 83 -1.97 -9.99 -7.04
N LEU A 84 -2.30 -10.72 -8.09
CA LEU A 84 -1.40 -11.00 -9.21
C LEU A 84 -1.88 -10.31 -10.49
N ALA A 85 -1.02 -9.48 -11.06
CA ALA A 85 -1.23 -8.87 -12.37
C ALA A 85 -0.62 -9.75 -13.47
N PHE A 86 -1.37 -9.98 -14.54
CA PHE A 86 -1.01 -10.91 -15.63
C PHE A 86 -0.61 -10.18 -16.93
N ASN A 87 -0.10 -8.95 -16.85
CA ASN A 87 0.27 -8.15 -18.02
C ASN A 87 1.77 -8.31 -18.36
N PHE A 88 2.20 -9.55 -18.65
CA PHE A 88 3.61 -9.87 -18.86
C PHE A 88 4.23 -9.24 -20.11
N SER A 89 3.42 -8.74 -21.04
CA SER A 89 3.87 -8.05 -22.25
C SER A 89 3.92 -6.53 -22.12
N SER A 90 3.51 -5.96 -20.98
CA SER A 90 3.55 -4.51 -20.77
C SER A 90 4.93 -4.10 -20.25
N GLU A 91 5.78 -3.53 -21.11
CA GLU A 91 7.03 -2.92 -20.70
C GLU A 91 6.78 -1.48 -20.25
N TRP A 92 7.44 -1.09 -19.14
CA TRP A 92 7.45 0.29 -18.69
C TRP A 92 8.32 1.13 -19.61
N ASN A 93 7.76 2.19 -20.19
CA ASN A 93 8.52 3.18 -20.94
C ASN A 93 8.73 4.44 -20.08
N ILE A 94 10.00 4.76 -19.80
CA ILE A 94 10.35 5.97 -19.04
C ILE A 94 9.94 7.24 -19.78
N GLN A 95 9.89 7.21 -21.11
CA GLN A 95 9.43 8.33 -21.93
C GLN A 95 7.91 8.42 -21.88
N LYS A 96 7.43 9.49 -21.26
CA LYS A 96 5.99 9.79 -21.19
C LYS A 96 5.47 10.26 -22.55
N LYS A 97 4.27 9.80 -22.92
CA LYS A 97 3.56 10.33 -24.10
C LYS A 97 2.94 11.69 -23.77
N ASP A 98 2.99 12.64 -24.69
CA ASP A 98 2.51 14.02 -24.47
C ASP A 98 1.04 14.11 -24.04
N SER A 99 0.20 13.17 -24.49
CA SER A 99 -1.23 13.11 -24.15
C SER A 99 -1.53 12.46 -22.80
N THR A 100 -0.51 12.09 -22.03
CA THR A 100 -0.68 11.38 -20.75
C THR A 100 -0.27 12.22 -19.56
N LEU A 101 -0.94 12.01 -18.44
CA LEU A 101 -0.56 12.53 -17.14
C LEU A 101 0.18 11.45 -16.37
N ARG A 102 1.38 11.73 -15.90
CA ARG A 102 2.16 10.82 -15.06
C ARG A 102 2.01 11.18 -13.60
N LEU A 103 1.66 10.19 -12.81
CA LEU A 103 1.53 10.33 -11.36
C LEU A 103 2.47 9.34 -10.67
N MET A 104 2.98 9.74 -9.51
CA MET A 104 3.80 8.89 -8.65
C MET A 104 3.26 8.95 -7.23
N THR A 105 3.12 7.79 -6.57
CA THR A 105 2.86 7.71 -5.14
C THR A 105 3.99 6.97 -4.45
N TRP A 106 4.41 7.46 -3.27
CA TRP A 106 5.54 6.91 -2.54
C TRP A 106 5.47 7.22 -1.05
N ASN A 107 5.52 6.20 -0.20
CA ASN A 107 5.87 6.38 1.20
C ASN A 107 7.38 6.60 1.28
N VAL A 108 7.79 7.80 1.70
CA VAL A 108 9.18 8.28 1.60
C VAL A 108 9.98 8.11 2.89
N GLU A 109 9.41 7.51 3.93
CA GLU A 109 10.09 7.27 5.22
C GLU A 109 10.88 8.52 5.68
N ASP A 110 10.19 9.67 5.82
CA ASP A 110 10.77 10.98 6.15
C ASP A 110 11.90 11.45 5.19
N PHE A 111 11.92 10.96 3.93
CA PHE A 111 13.08 11.04 3.02
C PHE A 111 14.37 10.46 3.66
N VAL A 112 14.18 9.47 4.52
CA VAL A 112 15.16 8.66 5.27
C VAL A 112 16.16 9.48 6.08
N ASN A 113 16.62 10.60 5.59
CA ASN A 113 17.51 11.50 6.32
C ASN A 113 17.41 12.93 5.78
N LEU A 114 16.95 13.84 6.63
CA LEU A 114 16.78 15.26 6.32
C LEU A 114 18.05 16.10 6.55
N LEU A 115 19.18 15.47 6.86
CA LEU A 115 20.44 16.19 6.99
C LEU A 115 20.93 16.67 5.62
N GLU A 116 21.57 17.82 5.60
CA GLU A 116 22.23 18.33 4.40
C GLU A 116 23.28 17.34 3.89
N GLY A 117 23.32 17.11 2.56
CA GLY A 117 24.24 16.17 1.93
C GLY A 117 23.84 14.68 2.05
N SER A 118 22.66 14.35 2.56
CA SER A 118 22.16 12.98 2.59
C SER A 118 22.13 12.35 1.20
N GLU A 119 22.98 11.36 0.98
CA GLU A 119 23.10 10.64 -0.29
C GLU A 119 21.79 9.93 -0.67
N VAL A 120 21.09 9.35 0.30
CA VAL A 120 19.80 8.66 0.07
C VAL A 120 18.75 9.64 -0.39
N ARG A 121 18.60 10.79 0.26
CA ARG A 121 17.66 11.84 -0.15
C ARG A 121 17.93 12.33 -1.57
N LEU A 122 19.20 12.59 -1.91
CA LEU A 122 19.57 13.03 -3.26
C LEU A 122 19.25 11.96 -4.31
N LYS A 123 19.47 10.69 -4.01
CA LYS A 123 19.06 9.57 -4.88
C LYS A 123 17.53 9.47 -5.01
N MET A 124 16.78 9.76 -3.95
CA MET A 124 15.31 9.81 -4.02
C MET A 124 14.83 10.94 -4.93
N LEU A 125 15.37 12.14 -4.78
CA LEU A 125 15.06 13.28 -5.65
C LEU A 125 15.45 13.01 -7.10
N HIS A 126 16.59 12.37 -7.33
CA HIS A 126 17.02 11.96 -8.66
C HIS A 126 16.05 10.93 -9.28
N LEU A 127 15.58 9.94 -8.48
CA LEU A 127 14.57 8.98 -8.94
C LEU A 127 13.25 9.67 -9.33
N ILE A 128 12.80 10.65 -8.54
CA ILE A 128 11.63 11.47 -8.86
C ILE A 128 11.86 12.23 -10.17
N SER A 129 13.02 12.88 -10.31
CA SER A 129 13.40 13.61 -11.54
C SER A 129 13.47 12.70 -12.77
N GLN A 130 14.05 11.50 -12.65
CA GLN A 130 14.13 10.53 -13.76
C GLN A 130 12.76 10.07 -14.24
N ASN A 131 11.84 9.79 -13.31
CA ASN A 131 10.47 9.39 -13.67
C ASN A 131 9.61 10.58 -14.10
N ASN A 132 9.99 11.79 -13.70
CA ASN A 132 9.40 13.06 -14.08
C ASN A 132 7.85 13.11 -13.98
N PRO A 133 7.24 12.71 -12.82
CA PRO A 133 5.80 12.78 -12.66
C PRO A 133 5.30 14.23 -12.71
N ASP A 134 4.07 14.41 -13.23
CA ASP A 134 3.37 15.69 -13.20
C ASP A 134 2.80 15.97 -11.81
N ILE A 135 2.40 14.87 -11.11
CA ILE A 135 1.86 14.91 -9.76
C ILE A 135 2.58 13.84 -8.94
N LEU A 136 3.03 14.23 -7.76
CA LEU A 136 3.70 13.38 -6.78
C LEU A 136 2.90 13.39 -5.47
N CYS A 137 2.41 12.22 -5.05
CA CYS A 137 1.77 12.02 -3.77
C CYS A 137 2.74 11.27 -2.85
N VAL A 138 3.06 11.83 -1.70
CA VAL A 138 3.99 11.22 -0.75
C VAL A 138 3.32 11.01 0.60
N GLN A 139 3.66 9.91 1.25
CA GLN A 139 3.26 9.56 2.61
C GLN A 139 4.50 9.55 3.49
N GLU A 140 4.32 9.69 4.80
CA GLU A 140 5.42 9.90 5.76
C GLU A 140 6.37 11.02 5.33
N PHE A 141 5.79 12.07 4.78
CA PHE A 141 6.54 13.25 4.37
C PHE A 141 6.89 14.10 5.58
N THR A 142 8.16 14.45 5.72
CA THR A 142 8.62 15.43 6.70
C THR A 142 9.29 16.60 5.98
N ASN A 143 8.82 17.79 6.24
CA ASN A 143 9.49 19.03 5.83
C ASN A 143 9.95 19.79 7.06
N VAL A 144 11.17 20.31 7.01
CA VAL A 144 11.74 21.16 8.07
C VAL A 144 12.06 22.52 7.50
N GLU A 145 11.47 23.56 8.06
CA GLU A 145 11.78 24.94 7.74
C GLU A 145 12.54 25.60 8.91
N GLY A 146 13.60 26.32 8.58
CA GLY A 146 14.48 26.96 9.57
C GLY A 146 15.56 26.02 10.13
N GLY A 147 16.53 26.60 10.88
CA GLY A 147 17.68 25.89 11.43
C GLY A 147 18.89 25.79 10.49
N LYS A 148 20.09 25.69 11.06
CA LYS A 148 21.37 25.78 10.30
C LYS A 148 21.74 24.53 9.49
N TRP A 149 21.08 23.38 9.70
CA TRP A 149 21.59 22.08 9.25
C TRP A 149 20.57 21.22 8.48
N ARG A 150 19.43 21.76 8.09
CA ARG A 150 18.38 20.96 7.45
C ARG A 150 17.89 21.60 6.15
N VAL A 151 17.75 20.78 5.13
CA VAL A 151 17.28 21.18 3.82
C VAL A 151 15.76 21.04 3.78
N SER A 152 15.09 22.04 3.22
CA SER A 152 13.68 21.97 2.92
C SER A 152 13.47 21.12 1.66
N VAL A 153 12.97 19.89 1.81
CA VAL A 153 12.64 19.00 0.69
C VAL A 153 11.61 19.68 -0.24
N ARG A 154 10.70 20.50 0.32
CA ARG A 154 9.77 21.30 -0.46
C ARG A 154 10.48 22.21 -1.46
N LYS A 155 11.55 22.91 -1.04
CA LYS A 155 12.33 23.78 -1.93
C LYS A 155 13.08 22.99 -3.00
N GLU A 156 13.58 21.80 -2.66
CA GLU A 156 14.22 20.92 -3.63
C GLU A 156 13.22 20.42 -4.69
N LEU A 157 12.00 20.04 -4.27
CA LEU A 157 10.93 19.67 -5.20
C LEU A 157 10.44 20.86 -6.03
N ASP A 158 10.38 22.07 -5.45
CA ASP A 158 10.09 23.30 -6.22
C ASP A 158 11.09 23.53 -7.35
N SER A 159 12.39 23.25 -7.12
CA SER A 159 13.42 23.35 -8.16
C SER A 159 13.26 22.31 -9.28
N LEU A 160 12.57 21.17 -9.01
CA LEU A 160 12.19 20.16 -9.99
C LEU A 160 10.87 20.50 -10.73
N GLY A 161 10.30 21.68 -10.47
CA GLY A 161 9.10 22.17 -11.15
C GLY A 161 7.78 21.97 -10.40
N TYR A 162 7.79 21.41 -9.19
CA TYR A 162 6.59 21.25 -8.37
C TYR A 162 6.23 22.57 -7.68
N LYS A 163 5.58 23.47 -8.40
CA LYS A 163 5.22 24.80 -7.91
C LYS A 163 4.01 24.83 -6.98
N TYR A 164 3.15 23.81 -7.08
CA TYR A 164 1.93 23.68 -6.28
C TYR A 164 2.06 22.52 -5.32
N TYR A 165 1.70 22.73 -4.05
CA TYR A 165 1.78 21.71 -3.02
C TYR A 165 0.70 21.89 -1.97
N PHE A 166 0.28 20.78 -1.37
CA PHE A 166 -0.69 20.77 -0.27
C PHE A 166 -0.31 19.68 0.72
N PHE A 167 -0.31 20.03 2.03
CA PHE A 167 0.11 19.14 3.12
C PHE A 167 -1.06 18.76 4.03
N SER A 168 -1.02 17.55 4.59
CA SER A 168 -1.97 17.09 5.60
C SER A 168 -1.78 17.79 6.95
N ASN A 169 -0.55 18.20 7.30
CA ASN A 169 -0.19 18.86 8.57
C ASN A 169 -0.65 18.06 9.79
N ASP A 170 -0.37 16.75 9.83
CA ASP A 170 -0.80 15.86 10.91
C ASP A 170 -0.09 16.21 12.22
N ASN A 171 1.21 16.51 12.15
CA ASN A 171 2.00 16.99 13.27
C ASN A 171 2.80 18.22 12.88
N VAL A 172 2.54 19.33 13.55
CA VAL A 172 3.33 20.56 13.42
C VAL A 172 4.00 20.84 14.77
N ASN A 173 5.30 20.66 14.82
CA ASN A 173 6.10 20.94 16.03
C ASN A 173 6.90 22.23 15.82
N THR A 174 6.65 23.21 16.68
CA THR A 174 7.48 24.41 16.82
C THR A 174 8.33 24.27 18.09
N ALA A 175 9.63 24.12 17.96
CA ALA A 175 10.50 24.10 19.13
C ALA A 175 10.63 25.53 19.69
N ALA A 176 10.27 25.73 20.96
CA ALA A 176 10.19 27.03 21.60
C ALA A 176 11.51 27.83 21.60
N ASN A 177 12.66 27.17 21.44
CA ASN A 177 14.00 27.78 21.45
C ASN A 177 14.75 27.64 20.11
N ASP A 178 14.12 27.12 19.08
CA ASP A 178 14.72 26.93 17.77
C ASP A 178 13.68 27.29 16.70
N VAL A 179 14.01 28.21 15.81
CA VAL A 179 13.12 28.69 14.74
C VAL A 179 12.86 27.58 13.70
N ARG A 180 12.59 26.36 14.19
CA ARG A 180 12.30 25.18 13.35
C ARG A 180 10.82 24.86 13.38
N ILE A 181 10.23 24.80 12.20
CA ILE A 181 8.89 24.23 12.00
C ILE A 181 9.08 22.90 11.31
N THR A 182 8.65 21.82 11.98
CA THR A 182 8.62 20.48 11.40
C THR A 182 7.17 20.13 11.07
N MET A 183 6.90 19.87 9.80
CA MET A 183 5.59 19.43 9.32
C MET A 183 5.69 17.97 8.89
N ARG A 184 4.80 17.13 9.40
CA ARG A 184 4.72 15.71 9.07
C ARG A 184 3.34 15.32 8.54
N GLY A 185 3.29 14.31 7.67
CA GLY A 185 2.06 13.71 7.17
C GLY A 185 2.13 13.35 5.69
N ALA A 186 0.99 13.41 5.01
CA ALA A 186 0.92 13.23 3.56
C ALA A 186 1.08 14.57 2.83
N ALA A 187 1.59 14.52 1.60
CA ALA A 187 1.68 15.71 0.74
C ALA A 187 1.35 15.39 -0.72
N ILE A 188 0.76 16.36 -1.40
CA ILE A 188 0.56 16.36 -2.86
C ILE A 188 1.41 17.48 -3.42
N PHE A 189 2.32 17.16 -4.34
CA PHE A 189 3.10 18.09 -5.13
C PHE A 189 2.67 18.02 -6.59
N SER A 190 2.52 19.15 -7.24
CA SER A 190 2.05 19.21 -8.62
C SER A 190 2.81 20.26 -9.44
N LYS A 191 3.04 19.93 -10.72
CA LYS A 191 3.47 20.90 -11.73
C LYS A 191 2.29 21.69 -12.32
N LEU A 192 1.07 21.16 -12.13
CA LEU A 192 -0.18 21.77 -12.57
C LEU A 192 -0.86 22.51 -11.40
N PRO A 193 -1.53 23.65 -11.67
CA PRO A 193 -2.22 24.41 -10.63
C PRO A 193 -3.38 23.63 -10.03
N PHE A 194 -3.60 23.79 -8.72
CA PHE A 194 -4.79 23.31 -8.03
C PHE A 194 -5.98 24.25 -8.29
N ILE A 195 -7.16 23.67 -8.55
CA ILE A 195 -8.44 24.36 -8.55
C ILE A 195 -8.92 24.53 -7.11
N ASP A 196 -8.83 23.45 -6.36
CA ASP A 196 -9.26 23.35 -4.97
C ASP A 196 -8.45 22.29 -4.22
N THR A 197 -8.44 22.40 -2.90
CA THR A 197 -7.78 21.42 -2.01
C THR A 197 -8.64 21.12 -0.81
N CYS A 198 -8.60 19.90 -0.34
CA CYS A 198 -9.30 19.52 0.88
C CYS A 198 -8.43 18.71 1.84
N ARG A 199 -8.76 18.80 3.13
CA ARG A 199 -8.22 17.97 4.19
C ARG A 199 -9.36 17.46 5.05
N PHE A 200 -9.31 16.18 5.38
CA PHE A 200 -10.29 15.59 6.30
C PHE A 200 -9.62 14.57 7.20
N ASN A 201 -10.03 14.60 8.46
CA ASN A 201 -9.42 13.75 9.47
C ASN A 201 -9.92 12.31 9.34
N ILE A 202 -9.01 11.35 9.26
CA ILE A 202 -9.29 9.91 9.20
C ILE A 202 -9.07 9.23 10.56
N ARG A 203 -8.28 9.86 11.46
CA ARG A 203 -7.98 9.35 12.79
C ARG A 203 -7.76 10.49 13.79
N LYS A 204 -8.78 10.75 14.58
CA LYS A 204 -8.84 11.93 15.48
C LYS A 204 -7.86 11.89 16.63
N ASP A 205 -7.55 10.71 17.15
CA ASP A 205 -6.69 10.52 18.32
C ASP A 205 -5.24 10.98 18.09
N ILE A 206 -4.74 10.91 16.87
CA ILE A 206 -3.40 11.35 16.49
C ILE A 206 -3.39 12.40 15.36
N ASN A 207 -4.56 12.98 15.06
CA ASN A 207 -4.74 13.97 14.00
C ASN A 207 -4.23 13.53 12.61
N GLU A 208 -4.41 12.25 12.25
CA GLU A 208 -4.08 11.75 10.91
C GLU A 208 -5.10 12.21 9.89
N ASN A 209 -4.65 12.78 8.78
CA ASN A 209 -5.52 13.36 7.77
C ASN A 209 -5.25 12.78 6.39
N ALA A 210 -6.33 12.53 5.66
CA ALA A 210 -6.30 12.39 4.21
C ALA A 210 -6.42 13.78 3.57
N ILE A 211 -5.82 13.93 2.40
CA ILE A 211 -5.85 15.18 1.64
C ILE A 211 -6.29 14.94 0.20
N CYS A 212 -6.83 15.99 -0.41
CA CYS A 212 -7.14 15.98 -1.83
C CYS A 212 -6.70 17.27 -2.52
N ALA A 213 -6.55 17.19 -3.84
CA ALA A 213 -6.41 18.33 -4.72
C ALA A 213 -7.20 18.10 -6.02
N SER A 214 -7.96 19.10 -6.44
CA SER A 214 -8.65 19.12 -7.73
C SER A 214 -7.79 19.85 -8.74
N ILE A 215 -7.63 19.28 -9.95
CA ILE A 215 -6.67 19.70 -10.96
C ILE A 215 -7.33 19.64 -12.34
N LEU A 216 -6.94 20.55 -13.24
CA LEU A 216 -7.32 20.46 -14.65
C LEU A 216 -6.27 19.66 -15.44
N PHE A 217 -6.73 18.66 -16.16
CA PHE A 217 -5.93 17.95 -17.14
C PHE A 217 -6.69 17.89 -18.48
N ASN A 218 -6.11 18.47 -19.53
CA ASN A 218 -6.76 18.62 -20.84
C ASN A 218 -8.15 19.26 -20.74
N ASN A 219 -8.25 20.35 -19.98
CA ASN A 219 -9.47 21.14 -19.71
C ASN A 219 -10.61 20.34 -19.02
N LYS A 220 -10.33 19.17 -18.46
CA LYS A 220 -11.27 18.39 -17.66
C LYS A 220 -10.79 18.31 -16.21
N PRO A 221 -11.63 18.63 -15.24
CA PRO A 221 -11.26 18.54 -13.84
C PRO A 221 -11.27 17.08 -13.35
N PHE A 222 -10.36 16.77 -12.43
CA PHE A 222 -10.36 15.53 -11.65
C PHE A 222 -9.82 15.83 -10.25
N THR A 223 -10.12 14.95 -9.30
CA THR A 223 -9.63 15.07 -7.93
C THR A 223 -8.70 13.91 -7.57
N ILE A 224 -7.51 14.23 -7.07
CA ILE A 224 -6.59 13.23 -6.52
C ILE A 224 -6.67 13.25 -4.99
N TYR A 225 -6.78 12.06 -4.40
CA TYR A 225 -6.79 11.82 -2.97
C TYR A 225 -5.56 11.03 -2.55
N THR A 226 -4.95 11.38 -1.43
CA THR A 226 -3.89 10.58 -0.82
C THR A 226 -4.06 10.51 0.69
N ALA A 227 -3.70 9.35 1.25
CA ALA A 227 -3.69 9.10 2.68
C ALA A 227 -2.62 8.07 3.04
N HIS A 228 -2.26 8.04 4.32
CA HIS A 228 -1.48 7.00 4.95
C HIS A 228 -2.31 6.38 6.07
N LEU A 229 -2.68 5.11 5.95
CA LEU A 229 -3.45 4.40 6.97
C LEU A 229 -2.54 3.92 8.10
N ALA A 230 -3.14 3.58 9.22
CA ALA A 230 -2.42 3.14 10.41
C ALA A 230 -1.36 2.06 10.10
N SER A 231 -0.11 2.29 10.49
CA SER A 231 0.94 1.28 10.37
C SER A 231 0.83 0.21 11.45
N PHE A 232 1.11 -1.04 11.12
CA PHE A 232 1.17 -2.14 12.10
C PHE A 232 2.31 -1.98 13.12
N ARG A 233 3.32 -1.15 12.84
CA ARG A 233 4.50 -0.90 13.72
C ARG A 233 5.12 -2.17 14.29
N LEU A 234 5.26 -3.21 13.49
CA LEU A 234 5.77 -4.51 13.92
C LEU A 234 7.27 -4.49 14.30
N TYR A 235 8.00 -3.45 13.89
CA TYR A 235 9.45 -3.32 14.08
C TYR A 235 9.86 -2.54 15.34
N MET A 236 8.97 -1.81 16.00
CA MET A 236 9.38 -0.82 17.02
C MET A 236 9.66 -1.37 18.43
N ASP A 237 9.55 -2.67 18.66
CA ASP A 237 9.69 -3.24 20.04
C ASP A 237 11.02 -3.99 20.29
N THR A 238 12.12 -3.63 19.61
CA THR A 238 13.42 -4.32 19.79
C THR A 238 14.29 -3.82 20.92
N ASP A 239 13.93 -2.72 21.61
CA ASP A 239 14.82 -2.03 22.56
C ASP A 239 14.80 -2.55 24.00
N ASN A 240 14.10 -3.65 24.31
CA ASN A 240 14.12 -4.26 25.64
C ASN A 240 14.88 -5.60 25.67
N ALA A 241 16.20 -5.53 25.50
CA ALA A 241 17.08 -6.70 25.31
C ALA A 241 17.42 -7.52 26.57
N ASN A 242 16.73 -7.37 27.72
CA ASN A 242 17.12 -8.03 28.98
C ASN A 242 15.96 -8.73 29.72
N LYS A 243 15.14 -9.53 29.04
CA LYS A 243 14.16 -10.40 29.75
C LYS A 243 14.13 -11.78 29.11
N ASP A 244 13.89 -12.82 29.95
CA ASP A 244 13.81 -14.25 29.60
C ASP A 244 13.29 -14.55 28.19
N ILE A 245 14.11 -15.15 27.35
CA ILE A 245 13.86 -15.37 25.91
C ILE A 245 12.54 -16.13 25.65
N TYR A 246 12.14 -17.06 26.52
CA TYR A 246 10.88 -17.82 26.36
C TYR A 246 9.64 -16.96 26.65
N LYS A 247 9.67 -16.13 27.66
CA LYS A 247 8.56 -15.24 28.04
C LYS A 247 8.42 -14.11 27.01
N ILE A 248 9.54 -13.57 26.55
CA ILE A 248 9.61 -12.58 25.48
C ILE A 248 8.99 -13.12 24.18
N THR A 249 9.25 -14.37 23.81
CA THR A 249 8.74 -14.97 22.56
C THR A 249 7.22 -15.18 22.60
N TYR A 250 6.66 -15.57 23.73
CA TYR A 250 5.22 -15.77 23.89
C TYR A 250 4.48 -14.44 23.96
N ASP A 251 4.95 -13.50 24.78
CA ASP A 251 4.37 -12.18 24.91
C ASP A 251 4.49 -11.38 23.60
N ARG A 252 5.60 -11.55 22.87
CA ARG A 252 5.81 -10.94 21.55
C ARG A 252 4.81 -11.46 20.50
N LYS A 253 4.56 -12.76 20.45
CA LYS A 253 3.55 -13.34 19.53
C LYS A 253 2.14 -12.81 19.82
N ARG A 254 1.76 -12.75 21.11
CA ARG A 254 0.48 -12.18 21.53
C ARG A 254 0.37 -10.69 21.16
N ALA A 255 1.43 -9.92 21.41
CA ALA A 255 1.49 -8.51 21.07
C ALA A 255 1.36 -8.28 19.56
N VAL A 256 2.04 -9.08 18.72
CA VAL A 256 1.90 -9.02 17.26
C VAL A 256 0.48 -9.35 16.80
N GLN A 257 -0.12 -10.43 17.34
CA GLN A 257 -1.50 -10.79 17.00
C GLN A 257 -2.49 -9.71 17.42
N TYR A 258 -2.30 -9.13 18.61
CA TYR A 258 -3.13 -8.03 19.10
C TYR A 258 -3.00 -6.80 18.17
N LYS A 259 -1.76 -6.38 17.85
CA LYS A 259 -1.50 -5.26 16.94
C LYS A 259 -2.13 -5.47 15.56
N LEU A 260 -1.95 -6.65 14.95
CA LEU A 260 -2.56 -6.99 13.65
C LEU A 260 -4.09 -6.84 13.69
N ARG A 261 -4.69 -7.35 14.75
CA ARG A 261 -6.14 -7.32 14.94
C ARG A 261 -6.69 -5.89 15.11
N GLU A 262 -6.09 -5.11 16.02
CA GLU A 262 -6.51 -3.74 16.32
C GLU A 262 -6.29 -2.83 15.10
N THR A 263 -5.14 -2.94 14.45
CA THR A 263 -4.81 -2.12 13.28
C THR A 263 -5.74 -2.41 12.10
N GLU A 264 -6.09 -3.67 11.82
CA GLU A 264 -7.07 -3.96 10.74
C GLU A 264 -8.47 -3.43 11.03
N GLN A 265 -8.91 -3.43 12.29
CA GLN A 265 -10.17 -2.81 12.69
C GLN A 265 -10.11 -1.28 12.57
N LEU A 266 -8.94 -0.70 12.83
CA LEU A 266 -8.70 0.73 12.62
C LEU A 266 -8.73 1.07 11.14
N HIS A 267 -8.06 0.29 10.28
CA HIS A 267 -8.15 0.43 8.82
C HIS A 267 -9.60 0.40 8.32
N GLU A 268 -10.45 -0.47 8.87
CA GLU A 268 -11.86 -0.51 8.49
C GLU A 268 -12.56 0.83 8.77
N LYS A 269 -12.27 1.48 9.90
CA LYS A 269 -12.82 2.80 10.23
C LYS A 269 -12.26 3.88 9.28
N GLU A 270 -10.96 3.88 9.06
CA GLU A 270 -10.27 4.84 8.20
C GLU A 270 -10.78 4.74 6.74
N VAL A 271 -10.84 3.54 6.16
CA VAL A 271 -11.34 3.38 4.78
C VAL A 271 -12.81 3.72 4.63
N ARG A 272 -13.64 3.53 5.67
CA ARG A 272 -15.05 3.97 5.65
C ARG A 272 -15.15 5.49 5.59
N ILE A 273 -14.33 6.20 6.36
CA ILE A 273 -14.27 7.67 6.31
C ILE A 273 -13.84 8.13 4.92
N ILE A 274 -12.73 7.56 4.39
CA ILE A 274 -12.22 7.89 3.06
C ILE A 274 -13.29 7.63 1.99
N ARG A 275 -13.95 6.46 2.00
CA ARG A 275 -15.01 6.14 1.02
C ARG A 275 -16.18 7.11 1.08
N ASN A 276 -16.58 7.57 2.26
CA ASN A 276 -17.65 8.55 2.41
C ASN A 276 -17.29 9.92 1.80
N PHE A 277 -16.00 10.28 1.84
CA PHE A 277 -15.52 11.52 1.20
C PHE A 277 -15.39 11.36 -0.32
N ILE A 278 -14.72 10.32 -0.80
CA ILE A 278 -14.56 10.12 -2.25
C ILE A 278 -15.89 9.83 -2.97
N ALA A 279 -16.89 9.27 -2.29
CA ALA A 279 -18.22 9.10 -2.86
C ALA A 279 -18.96 10.42 -3.14
N LYS A 280 -18.50 11.54 -2.56
CA LYS A 280 -19.03 12.88 -2.76
C LYS A 280 -18.17 13.70 -3.73
N SER A 281 -17.18 13.11 -4.34
CA SER A 281 -16.33 13.80 -5.32
C SER A 281 -17.19 14.29 -6.51
N GLU A 282 -17.10 15.57 -6.81
CA GLU A 282 -17.82 16.16 -7.96
C GLU A 282 -17.19 15.75 -9.30
N TYR A 283 -15.91 15.39 -9.28
CA TYR A 283 -15.13 15.04 -10.46
C TYR A 283 -14.67 13.59 -10.42
N PRO A 284 -14.35 12.98 -11.57
CA PRO A 284 -13.65 11.70 -11.61
C PRO A 284 -12.42 11.75 -10.72
N LEU A 285 -12.17 10.66 -10.00
CA LEU A 285 -11.15 10.70 -8.96
C LEU A 285 -10.03 9.67 -9.16
N ILE A 286 -8.90 9.98 -8.52
CA ILE A 286 -7.78 9.08 -8.29
C ILE A 286 -7.56 9.02 -6.78
N TYR A 287 -7.41 7.81 -6.25
CA TYR A 287 -6.92 7.59 -4.89
C TYR A 287 -5.58 6.85 -4.96
N CYS A 288 -4.57 7.38 -4.31
CA CYS A 288 -3.27 6.73 -4.21
C CYS A 288 -2.67 6.93 -2.82
N GLY A 289 -1.86 5.98 -2.36
CA GLY A 289 -1.18 6.07 -1.07
C GLY A 289 -0.99 4.71 -0.41
N ASP A 290 -0.42 4.75 0.79
CA ASP A 290 -0.17 3.59 1.61
C ASP A 290 -1.41 3.24 2.43
N ILE A 291 -2.02 2.11 2.13
CA ILE A 291 -3.19 1.60 2.83
C ILE A 291 -2.86 0.57 3.91
N ASN A 292 -1.58 0.26 4.08
CA ASN A 292 -1.05 -0.67 5.09
C ASN A 292 -1.78 -2.03 5.18
N THR A 293 -2.47 -2.45 4.12
CA THR A 293 -3.16 -3.74 4.05
C THR A 293 -3.04 -4.36 2.67
N THR A 294 -3.19 -5.68 2.58
CA THR A 294 -2.99 -6.43 1.33
C THR A 294 -4.22 -6.42 0.43
N PRO A 295 -4.06 -6.70 -0.89
CA PRO A 295 -5.18 -6.79 -1.83
C PRO A 295 -6.18 -7.91 -1.53
N CYS A 296 -5.82 -8.87 -0.69
CA CYS A 296 -6.72 -9.92 -0.21
C CYS A 296 -7.59 -9.49 0.97
N SER A 297 -7.44 -8.25 1.47
CA SER A 297 -8.18 -7.75 2.62
C SER A 297 -9.56 -7.18 2.27
N TYR A 298 -10.46 -7.18 3.27
CA TYR A 298 -11.72 -6.46 3.19
C TYR A 298 -11.51 -4.97 2.93
N ASN A 299 -10.53 -4.36 3.61
CA ASN A 299 -10.27 -2.93 3.58
C ASN A 299 -9.85 -2.47 2.18
N TYR A 300 -8.96 -3.21 1.51
CA TYR A 300 -8.61 -2.95 0.12
C TYR A 300 -9.83 -3.06 -0.80
N ARG A 301 -10.60 -4.15 -0.71
CA ARG A 301 -11.79 -4.34 -1.55
C ARG A 301 -12.81 -3.23 -1.33
N PHE A 302 -13.05 -2.85 -0.08
CA PHE A 302 -14.00 -1.80 0.28
C PHE A 302 -13.56 -0.44 -0.25
N LEU A 303 -12.27 -0.10 -0.11
CA LEU A 303 -11.70 1.15 -0.63
C LEU A 303 -11.74 1.18 -2.17
N LYS A 304 -11.29 0.10 -2.80
CA LYS A 304 -11.25 -0.01 -4.26
C LYS A 304 -12.63 0.12 -4.88
N ASN A 305 -13.63 -0.61 -4.37
CA ASN A 305 -14.99 -0.64 -4.93
C ASN A 305 -14.97 -0.73 -6.48
N ASP A 306 -15.51 0.27 -7.18
CA ASP A 306 -15.60 0.32 -8.64
C ASP A 306 -14.37 0.96 -9.32
N LEU A 307 -13.40 1.43 -8.55
CA LEU A 307 -12.17 2.01 -9.09
C LEU A 307 -11.29 0.93 -9.75
N GLN A 308 -10.54 1.33 -10.77
CA GLN A 308 -9.54 0.49 -11.42
C GLN A 308 -8.24 0.51 -10.61
N ASP A 309 -7.69 -0.64 -10.24
CA ASP A 309 -6.32 -0.73 -9.71
C ASP A 309 -5.34 -0.67 -10.88
N ALA A 310 -4.51 0.37 -10.91
CA ALA A 310 -3.59 0.63 -12.02
C ALA A 310 -2.54 -0.47 -12.16
N PHE A 311 -2.04 -1.01 -11.04
CA PHE A 311 -1.08 -2.10 -11.08
C PHE A 311 -1.71 -3.38 -11.66
N LEU A 312 -2.92 -3.73 -11.25
CA LEU A 312 -3.61 -4.90 -11.81
C LEU A 312 -3.92 -4.71 -13.29
N ALA A 313 -4.21 -3.48 -13.74
CA ALA A 313 -4.53 -3.17 -15.12
C ALA A 313 -3.31 -3.21 -16.04
N LYS A 314 -2.10 -2.84 -15.57
CA LYS A 314 -0.91 -2.64 -16.43
C LYS A 314 0.41 -3.12 -15.83
N GLY A 315 0.48 -3.45 -14.56
CA GLY A 315 1.66 -4.04 -13.94
C GLY A 315 1.81 -5.53 -14.24
N SER A 316 2.85 -6.14 -13.70
CA SER A 316 3.14 -7.57 -13.84
C SER A 316 3.59 -8.19 -12.52
N GLY A 317 3.13 -9.41 -12.24
CA GLY A 317 3.47 -10.15 -11.03
C GLY A 317 2.72 -9.65 -9.78
N ILE A 318 3.36 -9.71 -8.62
CA ILE A 318 2.77 -9.35 -7.32
C ILE A 318 2.77 -7.84 -7.08
N GLY A 319 3.80 -7.14 -7.56
CA GLY A 319 3.94 -5.70 -7.38
C GLY A 319 4.23 -5.29 -5.94
N THR A 320 5.09 -6.03 -5.26
CA THR A 320 5.51 -5.72 -3.89
C THR A 320 5.94 -4.27 -3.76
N THR A 321 5.30 -3.55 -2.85
CA THR A 321 5.66 -2.15 -2.56
C THR A 321 6.41 -2.02 -1.24
N PHE A 322 6.12 -2.83 -0.23
CA PHE A 322 6.85 -2.88 1.03
C PHE A 322 7.67 -4.17 1.12
N TYR A 323 9.00 -4.07 1.12
CA TYR A 323 9.88 -5.23 0.95
C TYR A 323 10.59 -5.71 2.22
N LYS A 324 10.46 -4.98 3.34
CA LYS A 324 11.22 -5.26 4.58
C LYS A 324 10.81 -6.55 5.31
N ILE A 325 9.55 -6.99 5.17
CA ILE A 325 9.03 -8.13 5.94
C ILE A 325 8.76 -9.34 5.04
N LEU A 326 7.95 -9.19 4.00
CA LEU A 326 7.51 -10.27 3.14
C LEU A 326 7.51 -9.82 1.67
N PRO A 327 7.92 -10.69 0.73
CA PRO A 327 8.00 -10.35 -0.69
C PRO A 327 6.63 -10.24 -1.38
N THR A 328 5.53 -10.41 -0.66
CA THR A 328 4.17 -10.37 -1.19
C THR A 328 3.37 -9.14 -0.74
N LEU A 329 4.02 -8.20 -0.04
CA LEU A 329 3.35 -7.02 0.50
C LEU A 329 3.26 -5.92 -0.55
N ARG A 330 2.12 -5.86 -1.25
CA ARG A 330 1.68 -4.72 -2.03
C ARG A 330 0.66 -3.95 -1.18
N ILE A 331 1.11 -2.97 -0.42
CA ILE A 331 0.30 -2.20 0.52
C ILE A 331 0.09 -0.75 0.09
N ASP A 332 0.83 -0.29 -0.90
CA ASP A 332 0.56 0.95 -1.60
C ASP A 332 -0.34 0.67 -2.81
N VAL A 333 -1.24 1.60 -3.11
CA VAL A 333 -2.22 1.46 -4.19
C VAL A 333 -2.30 2.70 -5.07
N PHE A 334 -2.69 2.48 -6.31
CA PHE A 334 -3.12 3.52 -7.24
C PHE A 334 -4.47 3.10 -7.84
N LEU A 335 -5.54 3.74 -7.40
CA LEU A 335 -6.91 3.44 -7.79
C LEU A 335 -7.46 4.62 -8.60
N ALA A 336 -7.99 4.37 -9.79
CA ALA A 336 -8.49 5.40 -10.68
C ALA A 336 -9.95 5.16 -11.10
N ASP A 337 -10.70 6.24 -11.23
CA ASP A 337 -12.05 6.21 -11.80
C ASP A 337 -12.06 5.56 -13.19
N PRO A 338 -13.12 4.81 -13.55
CA PRO A 338 -13.29 4.26 -14.90
C PRO A 338 -13.26 5.27 -16.05
N ALA A 339 -13.43 6.56 -15.80
CA ALA A 339 -13.26 7.62 -16.80
C ALA A 339 -11.83 7.74 -17.33
N PHE A 340 -10.85 7.25 -16.55
CA PHE A 340 -9.46 7.21 -16.97
C PHE A 340 -9.12 5.90 -17.68
N LYS A 341 -8.24 6.00 -18.66
CA LYS A 341 -7.50 4.89 -19.24
C LYS A 341 -6.15 4.80 -18.54
N ILE A 342 -5.84 3.66 -17.96
CA ILE A 342 -4.49 3.36 -17.47
C ILE A 342 -3.64 2.97 -18.68
N ASN A 343 -2.64 3.79 -19.01
CA ASN A 343 -1.76 3.55 -20.16
C ASN A 343 -0.61 2.62 -19.79
N GLN A 344 0.05 2.88 -18.66
CA GLN A 344 1.07 2.01 -18.07
C GLN A 344 1.14 2.21 -16.56
N CYS A 345 1.66 1.21 -15.85
CA CYS A 345 1.89 1.26 -14.41
C CYS A 345 3.07 0.37 -14.05
N THR A 346 3.92 0.85 -13.15
CA THR A 346 5.05 0.06 -12.62
C THR A 346 5.30 0.35 -11.16
N VAL A 347 5.88 -0.62 -10.47
CA VAL A 347 6.53 -0.47 -9.15
C VAL A 347 8.03 -0.35 -9.39
N VAL A 348 8.61 0.79 -9.03
CA VAL A 348 10.04 1.07 -9.29
C VAL A 348 10.88 0.48 -8.17
N GLN A 349 11.46 -0.68 -8.39
CA GLN A 349 12.23 -1.43 -7.39
C GLN A 349 13.61 -0.79 -7.13
N ARG A 350 13.62 0.26 -6.30
CA ARG A 350 14.83 0.94 -5.80
C ARG A 350 14.74 1.07 -4.28
N GLN A 351 15.68 0.45 -3.56
CA GLN A 351 15.73 0.42 -2.09
C GLN A 351 16.25 1.76 -1.52
N LEU A 352 15.44 2.82 -1.66
CA LEU A 352 15.75 4.17 -1.18
C LEU A 352 14.87 4.59 0.01
N SER A 353 13.73 3.95 0.17
CA SER A 353 12.83 3.95 1.33
C SER A 353 12.52 2.48 1.63
N ASP A 354 11.83 2.16 2.69
CA ASP A 354 11.29 0.82 2.95
C ASP A 354 10.11 0.48 2.02
N HIS A 355 9.60 1.46 1.28
CA HIS A 355 8.62 1.29 0.22
C HIS A 355 9.20 1.56 -1.17
N TYR A 356 8.68 0.86 -2.17
CA TYR A 356 8.90 1.16 -3.58
C TYR A 356 7.79 2.06 -4.13
N PRO A 357 8.11 3.12 -4.89
CA PRO A 357 7.09 3.96 -5.49
C PRO A 357 6.32 3.25 -6.62
N ILE A 358 5.04 3.62 -6.76
CA ILE A 358 4.21 3.28 -7.90
C ILE A 358 4.20 4.47 -8.85
N VAL A 359 4.49 4.23 -10.13
CA VAL A 359 4.41 5.24 -11.18
C VAL A 359 3.38 4.80 -12.21
N THR A 360 2.46 5.70 -12.57
CA THR A 360 1.34 5.40 -13.45
C THR A 360 1.14 6.52 -14.45
N ASP A 361 0.97 6.17 -15.74
CA ASP A 361 0.53 7.10 -16.79
C ASP A 361 -0.94 6.86 -17.10
N ILE A 362 -1.71 7.92 -17.08
CA ILE A 362 -3.15 7.90 -17.39
C ILE A 362 -3.49 8.88 -18.49
N SER A 363 -4.63 8.69 -19.14
CA SER A 363 -5.29 9.63 -20.04
C SER A 363 -6.79 9.56 -19.86
N TRP A 364 -7.52 10.56 -20.32
CA TRP A 364 -8.97 10.44 -20.45
C TRP A 364 -9.36 9.36 -21.47
N LYS A 365 -10.47 8.67 -21.23
CA LYS A 365 -11.11 7.81 -22.24
C LYS A 365 -11.82 8.63 -23.27
#